data_cc2c0f1bcd7bf81af308e9edc847e6b8
#
_entry.id   cc2c0f1bcd7bf81af308e9edc847e6b8
#
_cell.length_a   1.000
_cell.length_b   1.000
_cell.length_c   1.000
_cell.angle_alpha   90.00
_cell.angle_beta   90.00
_cell.angle_gamma   90.00
#
_symmetry.space_group_name_H-M   'P 1'
#
loop_
_entity.id
_entity.type
_entity.pdbx_description
1 polymer ?
#
loop_
_entity_poly.entity_id
_entity_poly.type
_entity_poly.pdbx_seq_one_letter_code
_entity_poly.pdbx_strand_id
1 'polypeptide(L)'
;NDADGDGMGNACDNDDDNDGILDDDDNCQFTPNPNQEDLDEDFIGDACENDTDGDGILNTDDNCPDTPNPGQEDADGDDIGDACEDDIDGDGIADDLDNCPLVPNTGQADNDNDGLGNVCDPDDDNDGIDDTEDNCQFVSNPDQLDTDQDGIGNACDEDDDNDEIPDVEDNCPLNPNPAQNDADSDGQGNACDTDDDN
;
A
#
# COMPACT_ATOMS: atom_id res chain seq x y z
N ASN A 1 -36.14 36.04 21.02
CA ASN A 1 -35.96 34.91 20.12
C ASN A 1 -36.98 33.83 20.47
N ASP A 2 -37.36 33.04 19.51
CA ASP A 2 -38.31 31.97 19.52
C ASP A 2 -37.72 30.96 18.48
N ALA A 3 -36.97 29.97 18.95
CA ALA A 3 -36.11 29.16 18.10
C ALA A 3 -36.94 28.12 17.32
N ASP A 4 -37.94 27.53 17.98
CA ASP A 4 -38.83 26.52 17.40
C ASP A 4 -40.10 27.10 16.74
N GLY A 5 -40.42 28.39 17.00
CA GLY A 5 -41.54 29.11 16.40
C GLY A 5 -42.92 28.73 16.98
N ASP A 6 -42.97 28.19 18.19
CA ASP A 6 -44.22 27.74 18.85
C ASP A 6 -45.02 28.90 19.46
N GLY A 7 -44.42 30.10 19.58
CA GLY A 7 -45.02 31.32 20.12
C GLY A 7 -44.66 31.59 21.57
N MET A 8 -43.92 30.75 22.23
CA MET A 8 -43.19 31.05 23.47
C MET A 8 -41.79 31.56 23.07
N GLY A 9 -41.24 32.43 23.84
CA GLY A 9 -39.87 32.90 23.59
C GLY A 9 -38.91 32.14 24.48
N ASN A 10 -37.71 31.92 23.99
CA ASN A 10 -36.63 31.15 24.63
C ASN A 10 -36.43 31.46 26.15
N ALA A 11 -36.71 32.67 26.60
CA ALA A 11 -36.57 33.01 28.06
C ALA A 11 -37.70 32.50 28.94
N CYS A 12 -38.75 31.90 28.36
CA CYS A 12 -39.93 31.38 29.06
C CYS A 12 -40.28 29.97 28.60
N ASP A 13 -39.52 29.40 27.69
CA ASP A 13 -39.56 28.06 27.24
C ASP A 13 -38.56 27.23 28.06
N ASN A 14 -38.72 25.92 28.14
CA ASN A 14 -37.79 25.00 28.75
C ASN A 14 -37.27 23.92 27.80
N ASP A 15 -37.69 24.04 26.52
CA ASP A 15 -37.28 23.18 25.41
C ASP A 15 -37.29 24.08 24.15
N ASP A 16 -36.21 24.88 24.03
CA ASP A 16 -36.14 26.04 23.13
C ASP A 16 -36.20 25.67 21.64
N ASP A 17 -35.92 24.41 21.28
CA ASP A 17 -35.95 23.93 19.88
C ASP A 17 -36.98 22.81 19.65
N ASN A 18 -37.68 22.37 20.72
CA ASN A 18 -38.79 21.41 20.70
C ASN A 18 -38.39 20.02 20.19
N ASP A 19 -37.17 19.58 20.51
CA ASP A 19 -36.68 18.25 20.16
C ASP A 19 -37.02 17.16 21.20
N GLY A 20 -37.51 17.59 22.36
CA GLY A 20 -37.94 16.73 23.45
C GLY A 20 -36.87 16.59 24.56
N ILE A 21 -35.75 17.26 24.47
CA ILE A 21 -34.73 17.40 25.52
C ILE A 21 -34.92 18.79 26.15
N LEU A 22 -34.79 18.89 27.46
CA LEU A 22 -34.91 20.19 28.13
C LEU A 22 -33.62 20.99 28.03
N ASP A 23 -33.69 22.31 27.93
CA ASP A 23 -32.55 23.24 27.80
C ASP A 23 -31.38 22.94 28.74
N ASP A 24 -31.68 22.54 30.00
CA ASP A 24 -30.67 22.26 31.03
C ASP A 24 -29.91 20.92 30.78
N ASP A 25 -30.47 20.04 29.96
CA ASP A 25 -29.95 18.72 29.64
C ASP A 25 -29.54 18.58 28.15
N ASP A 26 -29.73 19.67 27.36
CA ASP A 26 -29.51 19.72 25.92
C ASP A 26 -28.13 20.27 25.56
N ASN A 27 -27.36 19.47 24.80
CA ASN A 27 -26.04 19.89 24.30
C ASN A 27 -26.09 20.80 23.06
N CYS A 28 -27.29 20.99 22.43
CA CYS A 28 -27.54 21.90 21.32
C CYS A 28 -28.81 22.75 21.49
N GLN A 29 -29.03 23.41 22.58
CA GLN A 29 -30.22 24.12 23.05
C GLN A 29 -31.11 24.84 21.99
N PHE A 30 -30.60 25.16 20.81
CA PHE A 30 -31.30 25.92 19.76
C PHE A 30 -31.33 25.18 18.40
N THR A 31 -30.86 23.93 18.35
CA THR A 31 -30.76 23.13 17.14
C THR A 31 -31.25 21.69 17.43
N PRO A 32 -32.41 21.29 16.93
CA PRO A 32 -33.00 19.99 17.30
C PRO A 32 -32.05 18.81 17.06
N ASN A 33 -31.68 18.10 18.13
CA ASN A 33 -30.84 16.89 18.10
C ASN A 33 -31.24 15.84 19.15
N PRO A 34 -32.43 15.25 19.04
CA PRO A 34 -33.00 14.38 20.09
C PRO A 34 -32.16 13.14 20.46
N ASN A 35 -31.13 12.83 19.68
CA ASN A 35 -30.16 11.76 19.96
C ASN A 35 -28.98 12.22 20.84
N GLN A 36 -28.76 13.56 20.98
CA GLN A 36 -27.74 14.17 21.81
C GLN A 36 -26.32 13.62 21.53
N GLU A 37 -26.02 13.41 20.23
CA GLU A 37 -24.68 13.01 19.78
C GLU A 37 -23.66 14.09 20.12
N ASP A 38 -22.48 13.68 20.60
CA ASP A 38 -21.35 14.52 21.04
C ASP A 38 -20.12 13.59 20.94
N LEU A 39 -19.45 13.64 19.78
CA LEU A 39 -18.43 12.67 19.40
C LEU A 39 -17.11 12.88 20.15
N ASP A 40 -16.74 14.14 20.39
CA ASP A 40 -15.49 14.49 21.07
C ASP A 40 -15.65 14.66 22.62
N GLU A 41 -16.91 14.56 23.11
CA GLU A 41 -17.28 14.64 24.53
C GLU A 41 -16.96 16.02 25.17
N ASP A 42 -17.04 17.11 24.42
CA ASP A 42 -16.77 18.47 24.91
C ASP A 42 -18.00 19.16 25.50
N PHE A 43 -19.19 18.52 25.46
CA PHE A 43 -20.52 18.98 25.90
C PHE A 43 -21.23 19.93 24.93
N ILE A 44 -20.74 20.09 23.70
CA ILE A 44 -21.45 20.71 22.59
C ILE A 44 -21.86 19.55 21.65
N GLY A 45 -23.09 19.52 21.20
CA GLY A 45 -23.53 18.43 20.34
C GLY A 45 -23.08 18.61 18.89
N ASP A 46 -22.82 17.51 18.21
CA ASP A 46 -22.39 17.46 16.79
C ASP A 46 -23.27 18.32 15.86
N ALA A 47 -24.57 18.40 16.17
CA ALA A 47 -25.53 19.15 15.38
C ALA A 47 -25.35 20.69 15.40
N CYS A 48 -24.68 21.23 16.39
CA CYS A 48 -24.48 22.68 16.58
C CYS A 48 -23.01 23.10 16.64
N GLU A 49 -22.11 22.19 16.39
CA GLU A 49 -20.67 22.36 16.43
C GLU A 49 -20.07 22.46 15.01
N ASN A 50 -18.85 22.98 14.93
CA ASN A 50 -18.13 23.14 13.64
C ASN A 50 -16.86 22.27 13.55
N ASP A 51 -16.56 21.49 14.58
CA ASP A 51 -15.39 20.60 14.69
C ASP A 51 -15.85 19.40 15.50
N THR A 52 -16.52 18.46 14.82
CA THR A 52 -17.30 17.38 15.45
C THR A 52 -16.44 16.35 16.17
N ASP A 53 -15.23 16.10 15.70
CA ASP A 53 -14.33 15.12 16.28
C ASP A 53 -13.23 15.74 17.17
N GLY A 54 -13.20 17.08 17.26
CA GLY A 54 -12.33 17.82 18.17
C GLY A 54 -10.85 17.81 17.80
N ASP A 55 -10.50 17.54 16.55
CA ASP A 55 -9.10 17.44 16.13
C ASP A 55 -8.43 18.79 15.82
N GLY A 56 -9.24 19.87 15.76
CA GLY A 56 -8.82 21.24 15.53
C GLY A 56 -8.97 21.68 14.07
N ILE A 57 -9.56 20.85 13.20
CA ILE A 57 -9.94 21.17 11.84
C ILE A 57 -11.46 21.32 11.78
N LEU A 58 -11.96 22.35 11.10
CA LEU A 58 -13.41 22.55 11.00
C LEU A 58 -14.00 21.54 10.01
N ASN A 59 -15.21 21.02 10.31
CA ASN A 59 -15.92 20.06 9.43
C ASN A 59 -15.99 20.44 7.95
N THR A 60 -15.90 21.74 7.63
CA THR A 60 -15.93 22.25 6.23
C THR A 60 -14.58 22.14 5.53
N ASP A 61 -13.52 21.98 6.27
CA ASP A 61 -12.13 21.93 5.79
C ASP A 61 -11.48 20.57 6.11
N ASP A 62 -12.25 19.69 6.80
CA ASP A 62 -11.85 18.38 7.26
C ASP A 62 -12.20 17.28 6.26
N ASN A 63 -11.23 16.48 5.88
CA ASN A 63 -11.42 15.32 4.98
C ASN A 63 -11.92 14.06 5.71
N CYS A 64 -11.99 14.06 7.07
CA CYS A 64 -12.60 13.02 7.90
C CYS A 64 -13.41 13.61 9.07
N PRO A 65 -14.54 14.31 8.86
CA PRO A 65 -15.21 15.12 9.89
C PRO A 65 -15.69 14.42 11.15
N ASP A 66 -15.69 13.08 11.16
CA ASP A 66 -16.14 12.24 12.27
C ASP A 66 -14.99 11.37 12.82
N THR A 67 -13.73 11.58 12.37
CA THR A 67 -12.57 10.75 12.75
C THR A 67 -11.33 11.63 12.91
N PRO A 68 -10.84 11.87 14.14
CA PRO A 68 -9.74 12.79 14.37
C PRO A 68 -8.48 12.49 13.54
N ASN A 69 -8.13 13.41 12.64
CA ASN A 69 -6.96 13.30 11.77
C ASN A 69 -6.28 14.66 11.51
N PRO A 70 -5.74 15.33 12.53
CA PRO A 70 -5.21 16.69 12.42
C PRO A 70 -4.09 16.88 11.39
N GLY A 71 -3.58 15.81 10.80
CA GLY A 71 -2.60 15.81 9.72
C GLY A 71 -3.23 15.93 8.33
N GLN A 72 -4.51 15.59 8.20
CA GLN A 72 -5.29 15.64 6.96
C GLN A 72 -4.61 14.89 5.80
N GLU A 73 -4.01 13.74 6.11
CA GLU A 73 -3.42 12.84 5.10
C GLU A 73 -4.52 12.36 4.15
N ASP A 74 -4.20 12.34 2.84
CA ASP A 74 -5.06 11.96 1.72
C ASP A 74 -4.11 11.51 0.59
N ALA A 75 -3.87 10.22 0.51
CA ALA A 75 -2.79 9.65 -0.30
C ALA A 75 -3.13 9.60 -1.79
N ASP A 76 -4.40 9.33 -2.13
CA ASP A 76 -4.86 9.25 -3.52
C ASP A 76 -5.42 10.58 -4.07
N GLY A 77 -5.74 11.54 -3.18
CA GLY A 77 -6.18 12.89 -3.52
C GLY A 77 -7.64 12.98 -3.93
N ASP A 78 -8.52 12.15 -3.36
CA ASP A 78 -9.95 12.13 -3.68
C ASP A 78 -10.81 13.02 -2.77
N ASP A 79 -10.18 13.72 -1.79
CA ASP A 79 -10.77 14.58 -0.76
C ASP A 79 -11.40 13.80 0.42
N ILE A 80 -11.20 12.49 0.54
CA ILE A 80 -11.46 11.69 1.74
C ILE A 80 -10.10 11.43 2.43
N GLY A 81 -10.05 11.53 3.74
CA GLY A 81 -8.78 11.34 4.45
C GLY A 81 -8.48 9.85 4.71
N ASP A 82 -7.20 9.48 4.66
CA ASP A 82 -6.69 8.13 4.93
C ASP A 82 -7.27 7.52 6.23
N ALA A 83 -7.59 8.37 7.22
CA ALA A 83 -8.09 7.94 8.53
C ALA A 83 -9.53 7.39 8.50
N CYS A 84 -10.31 7.75 7.50
CA CYS A 84 -11.72 7.37 7.38
C CYS A 84 -12.04 6.66 6.05
N GLU A 85 -11.04 6.24 5.32
CA GLU A 85 -11.11 5.53 4.05
C GLU A 85 -10.72 4.05 4.20
N ASP A 86 -11.27 3.20 3.33
CA ASP A 86 -10.99 1.76 3.32
C ASP A 86 -10.06 1.33 2.16
N ASP A 87 -9.61 2.31 1.30
CA ASP A 87 -8.77 2.09 0.10
C ASP A 87 -7.89 3.32 -0.11
N ILE A 88 -6.87 3.44 0.73
CA ILE A 88 -6.04 4.64 0.92
C ILE A 88 -5.30 5.09 -0.35
N ASP A 89 -4.92 4.17 -1.23
CA ASP A 89 -4.19 4.51 -2.45
C ASP A 89 -5.07 4.55 -3.71
N GLY A 90 -6.37 4.23 -3.57
CA GLY A 90 -7.37 4.35 -4.63
C GLY A 90 -7.22 3.35 -5.78
N ASP A 91 -6.56 2.21 -5.56
CA ASP A 91 -6.31 1.22 -6.63
C ASP A 91 -7.48 0.24 -6.84
N GLY A 92 -8.47 0.25 -5.94
CA GLY A 92 -9.66 -0.56 -5.97
C GLY A 92 -9.55 -1.86 -5.15
N ILE A 93 -8.49 -1.99 -4.36
CA ILE A 93 -8.30 -3.06 -3.37
C ILE A 93 -8.37 -2.42 -1.98
N ALA A 94 -9.24 -2.92 -1.11
CA ALA A 94 -9.33 -2.39 0.24
C ALA A 94 -8.08 -2.70 1.07
N ASP A 95 -7.65 -1.79 1.94
CA ASP A 95 -6.40 -1.86 2.73
C ASP A 95 -6.17 -3.20 3.44
N ASP A 96 -7.26 -3.83 3.93
CA ASP A 96 -7.19 -5.11 4.64
C ASP A 96 -6.94 -6.32 3.73
N LEU A 97 -7.02 -6.12 2.42
CA LEU A 97 -6.80 -7.11 1.37
C LEU A 97 -5.63 -6.75 0.47
N ASP A 98 -5.12 -5.52 0.60
CA ASP A 98 -4.04 -4.99 -0.21
C ASP A 98 -2.67 -5.34 0.37
N ASN A 99 -1.79 -5.88 -0.46
CA ASN A 99 -0.42 -6.18 -0.09
C ASN A 99 0.53 -4.96 -0.16
N CYS A 100 0.03 -3.79 -0.66
CA CYS A 100 0.73 -2.49 -0.63
C CYS A 100 -0.22 -1.31 -0.37
N PRO A 101 -0.86 -1.17 0.80
CA PRO A 101 -1.99 -0.26 1.05
C PRO A 101 -1.73 1.24 0.82
N LEU A 102 -0.52 1.64 0.50
CA LEU A 102 -0.12 3.03 0.27
C LEU A 102 0.47 3.25 -1.14
N VAL A 103 0.50 2.21 -1.98
CA VAL A 103 1.14 2.25 -3.31
C VAL A 103 0.31 1.47 -4.31
N PRO A 104 -0.42 2.15 -5.20
CA PRO A 104 -1.37 1.50 -6.11
C PRO A 104 -0.78 0.31 -6.87
N ASN A 105 -1.40 -0.88 -6.71
CA ASN A 105 -0.93 -2.11 -7.32
C ASN A 105 -2.03 -3.13 -7.61
N THR A 106 -3.06 -2.75 -8.34
CA THR A 106 -4.25 -3.57 -8.69
C THR A 106 -3.97 -5.03 -9.07
N GLY A 107 -2.74 -5.36 -9.43
CA GLY A 107 -2.29 -6.72 -9.80
C GLY A 107 -1.90 -7.58 -8.62
N GLN A 108 -1.66 -7.00 -7.45
CA GLN A 108 -1.31 -7.65 -6.20
C GLN A 108 -0.17 -8.68 -6.37
N ALA A 109 0.83 -8.33 -7.21
CA ALA A 109 1.99 -9.20 -7.39
C ALA A 109 2.80 -9.28 -6.08
N ASP A 110 3.13 -10.50 -5.69
CA ASP A 110 3.88 -10.87 -4.49
C ASP A 110 4.67 -12.13 -4.86
N ASN A 111 5.95 -11.96 -5.18
CA ASN A 111 6.74 -13.01 -5.82
C ASN A 111 7.18 -14.10 -4.84
N ASP A 112 7.57 -13.71 -3.63
CA ASP A 112 8.05 -14.61 -2.59
C ASP A 112 6.95 -15.09 -1.61
N ASN A 113 5.76 -14.47 -1.69
CA ASN A 113 4.58 -14.75 -0.87
C ASN A 113 4.79 -14.45 0.62
N ASP A 114 5.48 -13.37 0.94
CA ASP A 114 5.68 -12.93 2.33
C ASP A 114 4.56 -12.01 2.84
N GLY A 115 3.73 -11.49 1.90
CA GLY A 115 2.56 -10.66 2.16
C GLY A 115 2.78 -9.17 1.88
N LEU A 116 3.99 -8.75 1.48
CA LEU A 116 4.25 -7.47 0.84
C LEU A 116 4.17 -7.62 -0.68
N GLY A 117 3.60 -6.65 -1.34
CA GLY A 117 3.57 -6.65 -2.81
C GLY A 117 4.88 -6.12 -3.39
N ASN A 118 5.28 -6.65 -4.54
CA ASN A 118 6.55 -6.28 -5.19
C ASN A 118 6.80 -4.77 -5.32
N VAL A 119 5.77 -3.94 -5.43
CA VAL A 119 5.94 -2.49 -5.60
C VAL A 119 6.31 -1.77 -4.30
N CYS A 120 6.10 -2.39 -3.16
CA CYS A 120 6.39 -1.85 -1.84
C CYS A 120 7.36 -2.73 -1.03
N ASP A 121 7.77 -3.85 -1.60
CA ASP A 121 8.80 -4.74 -1.05
C ASP A 121 10.19 -4.26 -1.50
N PRO A 122 11.17 -4.21 -0.62
CA PRO A 122 12.57 -3.93 -0.99
C PRO A 122 13.38 -5.14 -1.48
N ASP A 123 12.86 -6.38 -1.33
CA ASP A 123 13.54 -7.64 -1.64
C ASP A 123 12.52 -8.66 -2.16
N ASP A 124 12.13 -8.50 -3.44
CA ASP A 124 10.99 -9.19 -4.08
C ASP A 124 11.05 -10.73 -4.10
N ASP A 125 12.22 -11.34 -3.87
CA ASP A 125 12.38 -12.80 -3.84
C ASP A 125 12.92 -13.35 -2.50
N ASN A 126 13.12 -12.43 -1.53
CA ASN A 126 13.52 -12.72 -0.15
C ASN A 126 14.86 -13.50 -0.06
N ASP A 127 15.82 -13.19 -0.95
CA ASP A 127 17.14 -13.84 -0.95
C ASP A 127 18.18 -13.12 -0.07
N GLY A 128 17.82 -11.92 0.41
CA GLY A 128 18.63 -11.10 1.30
C GLY A 128 19.45 -10.03 0.56
N ILE A 129 19.19 -9.80 -0.73
CA ILE A 129 19.74 -8.73 -1.55
C ILE A 129 18.60 -7.80 -1.93
N ASP A 130 18.72 -6.50 -1.65
CA ASP A 130 17.69 -5.53 -2.02
C ASP A 130 17.56 -5.43 -3.54
N ASP A 131 16.33 -5.29 -4.09
CA ASP A 131 16.03 -5.20 -5.54
C ASP A 131 16.95 -4.28 -6.34
N THR A 132 17.36 -3.18 -5.70
CA THR A 132 18.23 -2.19 -6.34
C THR A 132 19.68 -2.65 -6.51
N GLU A 133 20.08 -3.71 -5.83
CA GLU A 133 21.42 -4.30 -5.84
C GLU A 133 21.39 -5.73 -6.39
N ASP A 134 20.18 -6.29 -6.59
CA ASP A 134 19.96 -7.64 -7.07
C ASP A 134 20.02 -7.73 -8.61
N ASN A 135 20.83 -8.67 -9.12
CA ASN A 135 20.94 -8.94 -10.55
C ASN A 135 19.89 -9.94 -11.07
N CYS A 136 19.01 -10.48 -10.17
CA CYS A 136 17.88 -11.35 -10.50
C CYS A 136 16.64 -11.08 -9.63
N GLN A 137 16.16 -9.86 -9.52
CA GLN A 137 15.13 -9.33 -8.63
C GLN A 137 13.95 -10.26 -8.26
N PHE A 138 13.59 -11.23 -9.11
CA PHE A 138 12.46 -12.13 -8.91
C PHE A 138 12.86 -13.61 -8.78
N VAL A 139 14.17 -13.91 -8.73
CA VAL A 139 14.69 -15.29 -8.73
C VAL A 139 15.84 -15.40 -7.74
N SER A 140 15.56 -15.90 -6.57
CA SER A 140 16.51 -16.01 -5.45
C SER A 140 17.89 -16.53 -5.85
N ASN A 141 18.91 -15.67 -5.74
CA ASN A 141 20.31 -15.97 -6.06
C ASN A 141 21.30 -15.25 -5.13
N PRO A 142 21.32 -15.55 -3.82
CA PRO A 142 22.10 -14.81 -2.82
C PRO A 142 23.60 -14.77 -3.05
N ASP A 143 24.12 -15.51 -4.02
CA ASP A 143 25.54 -15.47 -4.45
C ASP A 143 25.80 -14.43 -5.55
N GLN A 144 24.74 -13.89 -6.18
CA GLN A 144 24.81 -12.86 -7.20
C GLN A 144 25.78 -13.16 -8.36
N LEU A 145 25.84 -14.46 -8.72
CA LEU A 145 26.74 -14.89 -9.79
C LEU A 145 26.28 -14.34 -11.14
N ASP A 146 27.22 -13.71 -11.84
CA ASP A 146 27.06 -13.09 -13.17
C ASP A 146 28.36 -13.42 -13.94
N THR A 147 28.31 -14.40 -14.82
CA THR A 147 29.48 -14.98 -15.45
C THR A 147 30.05 -14.09 -16.54
N ASP A 148 29.20 -13.50 -17.36
CA ASP A 148 29.60 -12.68 -18.50
C ASP A 148 29.70 -11.17 -18.17
N GLN A 149 29.19 -10.76 -17.00
CA GLN A 149 29.17 -9.41 -16.43
C GLN A 149 28.30 -8.43 -17.26
N ASP A 150 27.17 -8.89 -17.74
CA ASP A 150 26.21 -8.04 -18.45
C ASP A 150 25.22 -7.36 -17.50
N GLY A 151 25.16 -7.79 -16.23
CA GLY A 151 24.32 -7.25 -15.16
C GLY A 151 23.05 -8.08 -14.92
N ILE A 152 22.84 -9.18 -15.62
CA ILE A 152 21.83 -10.20 -15.35
C ILE A 152 22.54 -11.37 -14.64
N GLY A 153 21.94 -11.83 -13.54
CA GLY A 153 22.53 -12.98 -12.81
C GLY A 153 22.23 -14.31 -13.52
N ASN A 154 23.16 -15.24 -13.43
CA ASN A 154 23.03 -16.57 -14.03
C ASN A 154 21.70 -17.28 -13.69
N ALA A 155 21.10 -16.97 -12.54
CA ALA A 155 19.84 -17.59 -12.12
C ALA A 155 18.62 -17.17 -12.98
N CYS A 156 18.72 -16.05 -13.67
CA CYS A 156 17.65 -15.45 -14.48
C CYS A 156 18.13 -15.08 -15.90
N ASP A 157 19.36 -15.38 -16.25
CA ASP A 157 19.89 -15.26 -17.61
C ASP A 157 19.53 -16.50 -18.44
N GLU A 158 19.40 -16.35 -19.75
CA GLU A 158 19.18 -17.43 -20.72
C GLU A 158 20.48 -17.88 -21.41
N ASP A 159 21.57 -17.10 -21.28
CA ASP A 159 22.87 -17.32 -21.94
C ASP A 159 24.01 -16.78 -21.03
N ASP A 160 24.32 -17.56 -19.98
CA ASP A 160 25.19 -17.19 -18.85
C ASP A 160 26.60 -16.72 -19.24
N ASP A 161 27.10 -17.08 -20.41
CA ASP A 161 28.44 -16.71 -20.87
C ASP A 161 28.47 -15.86 -22.13
N ASN A 162 27.25 -15.52 -22.65
CA ASN A 162 27.00 -14.63 -23.77
C ASN A 162 27.71 -15.06 -25.07
N ASP A 163 27.73 -16.37 -25.35
CA ASP A 163 28.34 -16.92 -26.57
C ASP A 163 27.34 -17.14 -27.74
N GLU A 164 26.09 -16.68 -27.56
CA GLU A 164 24.94 -16.80 -28.46
C GLU A 164 24.30 -18.19 -28.51
N ILE A 165 24.64 -19.09 -27.58
CA ILE A 165 23.99 -20.39 -27.39
C ILE A 165 23.29 -20.38 -26.02
N PRO A 166 21.96 -20.49 -25.96
CA PRO A 166 21.27 -20.52 -24.68
C PRO A 166 21.69 -21.70 -23.82
N ASP A 167 21.77 -21.53 -22.49
CA ASP A 167 22.23 -22.52 -21.51
C ASP A 167 21.63 -23.91 -21.71
N VAL A 168 20.34 -23.95 -22.06
CA VAL A 168 19.62 -25.22 -22.27
C VAL A 168 20.10 -26.00 -23.49
N GLU A 169 20.83 -25.35 -24.41
CA GLU A 169 21.39 -25.92 -25.65
C GLU A 169 22.91 -25.94 -25.61
N ASP A 170 23.51 -25.22 -24.62
CA ASP A 170 24.96 -25.09 -24.49
C ASP A 170 25.60 -26.27 -23.73
N ASN A 171 26.65 -26.85 -24.31
CA ASN A 171 27.44 -27.91 -23.68
C ASN A 171 28.52 -27.39 -22.69
N CYS A 172 28.66 -26.05 -22.54
CA CYS A 172 29.52 -25.37 -21.55
C CYS A 172 28.91 -24.05 -21.05
N PRO A 173 27.76 -24.00 -20.39
CA PRO A 173 26.98 -22.78 -20.14
C PRO A 173 27.68 -21.62 -19.40
N LEU A 174 28.85 -21.85 -18.86
CA LEU A 174 29.63 -20.83 -18.11
C LEU A 174 30.99 -20.52 -18.77
N ASN A 175 31.24 -21.04 -19.98
CA ASN A 175 32.50 -20.86 -20.70
C ASN A 175 32.26 -20.68 -22.21
N PRO A 176 32.39 -19.47 -22.73
CA PRO A 176 32.08 -19.17 -24.13
C PRO A 176 32.68 -20.15 -25.14
N ASN A 177 31.84 -20.90 -25.86
CA ASN A 177 32.27 -21.88 -26.84
C ASN A 177 31.31 -22.01 -28.04
N PRO A 178 31.03 -20.94 -28.81
CA PRO A 178 29.99 -20.88 -29.83
C PRO A 178 30.11 -21.95 -30.92
N ALA A 179 31.19 -22.71 -30.95
CA ALA A 179 31.39 -23.83 -31.88
C ALA A 179 30.87 -25.17 -31.37
N GLN A 180 30.53 -25.26 -30.07
CA GLN A 180 29.97 -26.43 -29.39
C GLN A 180 30.73 -27.75 -29.67
N ASN A 181 32.07 -27.66 -29.68
CA ASN A 181 32.91 -28.84 -29.90
C ASN A 181 32.85 -29.75 -28.69
N ASP A 182 32.62 -31.03 -28.94
CA ASP A 182 32.60 -32.13 -27.97
C ASP A 182 33.30 -33.32 -28.64
N ALA A 183 34.52 -33.63 -28.24
CA ALA A 183 35.38 -34.55 -28.97
C ALA A 183 35.07 -36.01 -28.69
N ASP A 184 34.69 -36.33 -27.43
CA ASP A 184 34.36 -37.69 -26.99
C ASP A 184 32.85 -37.99 -26.97
N SER A 185 32.04 -36.96 -27.16
CA SER A 185 30.57 -37.03 -27.25
C SER A 185 29.91 -37.45 -25.94
N ASP A 186 30.43 -36.98 -24.79
CA ASP A 186 29.86 -37.23 -23.49
C ASP A 186 28.81 -36.19 -23.07
N GLY A 187 28.71 -35.09 -23.82
CA GLY A 187 27.73 -34.00 -23.63
C GLY A 187 28.32 -32.77 -22.92
N GLN A 188 29.58 -32.81 -22.49
CA GLN A 188 30.36 -31.65 -22.10
C GLN A 188 31.19 -31.14 -23.26
N GLY A 189 31.21 -29.82 -23.44
CA GLY A 189 32.04 -29.23 -24.49
C GLY A 189 33.52 -29.18 -24.08
N ASN A 190 34.42 -29.31 -25.07
CA ASN A 190 35.86 -29.26 -24.86
C ASN A 190 36.34 -28.02 -24.08
N ALA A 191 35.55 -26.93 -24.04
CA ALA A 191 35.93 -25.69 -23.36
C ALA A 191 35.82 -25.82 -21.82
N CYS A 192 34.98 -26.70 -21.33
CA CYS A 192 34.70 -26.88 -19.90
C CYS A 192 34.98 -28.33 -19.44
N ASP A 193 35.26 -29.23 -20.37
CA ASP A 193 35.65 -30.60 -20.06
C ASP A 193 37.16 -30.69 -19.68
N THR A 194 37.44 -31.42 -18.62
CA THR A 194 38.81 -31.69 -18.16
C THR A 194 39.41 -32.98 -18.74
N ASP A 195 38.63 -33.74 -19.50
CA ASP A 195 39.00 -35.05 -20.10
C ASP A 195 38.46 -35.14 -21.53
N ASP A 196 38.82 -34.19 -22.40
CA ASP A 196 38.36 -34.02 -23.79
C ASP A 196 38.43 -35.26 -24.69
N ASP A 197 39.13 -36.31 -24.26
CA ASP A 197 39.41 -37.50 -25.07
C ASP A 197 39.06 -38.85 -24.37
N ASN A 198 38.43 -38.76 -23.15
CA ASN A 198 37.94 -39.86 -22.33
C ASN A 198 39.02 -40.89 -21.95
#